data_40161def8a4b5a60b5d7363a6cda6d96
#
_entry.id   40161def8a4b5a60b5d7363a6cda6d96
#
_cell.length_a   1.000
_cell.length_b   1.000
_cell.length_c   1.000
_cell.angle_alpha   90.00
_cell.angle_beta   90.00
_cell.angle_gamma   90.00
#
_symmetry.space_group_name_H-M   'P 1'
#
loop_
_entity.id
_entity.type
_entity.pdbx_description
1 polymer ?
#
loop_
_entity_poly.entity_id
_entity_poly.type
_entity_poly.pdbx_seq_one_letter_code
_entity_poly.pdbx_strand_id
1 'polypeptide(L)'
;MKRGIVVLLFFSLVVVATFALSSRSTVSSNDPMLKQVRDNFSKINPRYASIPLRSGDSAYTENKEVITLCLINPDTGQYYDINTIMYVALHELAHVITPPGEEEHGEKFKKNFADLLRKGAELGIFNPRKPIPATYCKVGTGH
;
A
#
# COMPACT_ATOMS: atom_id res chain seq x y z
N MET A 1 -51.34 -36.38 -17.51
CA MET A 1 -50.30 -36.57 -16.50
C MET A 1 -48.94 -36.24 -17.04
N LYS A 2 -48.57 -35.00 -17.20
CA LYS A 2 -47.19 -34.55 -17.50
C LYS A 2 -47.08 -33.03 -17.21
N ARG A 3 -47.23 -32.63 -15.99
CA ARG A 3 -47.08 -31.23 -15.56
C ARG A 3 -46.29 -31.07 -14.23
N GLY A 4 -45.29 -31.91 -14.01
CA GLY A 4 -44.58 -31.90 -12.72
C GLY A 4 -43.07 -31.82 -12.76
N ILE A 5 -42.42 -31.74 -13.91
CA ILE A 5 -40.95 -31.89 -13.99
C ILE A 5 -40.20 -30.58 -14.37
N VAL A 6 -40.91 -29.52 -14.76
CA VAL A 6 -40.27 -28.30 -15.26
C VAL A 6 -39.93 -27.29 -14.17
N VAL A 7 -40.48 -27.43 -12.96
CA VAL A 7 -40.26 -26.42 -11.87
C VAL A 7 -39.02 -26.66 -11.06
N LEU A 8 -38.41 -27.84 -11.06
CA LEU A 8 -37.26 -28.19 -10.25
C LEU A 8 -35.88 -27.81 -10.85
N LEU A 9 -35.85 -27.49 -12.15
CA LEU A 9 -34.59 -27.12 -12.82
C LEU A 9 -34.25 -25.62 -12.77
N PHE A 10 -35.18 -24.77 -12.35
CA PHE A 10 -34.93 -23.32 -12.24
C PHE A 10 -34.36 -22.89 -10.88
N PHE A 11 -34.49 -23.73 -9.86
CA PHE A 11 -33.97 -23.38 -8.52
C PHE A 11 -32.48 -23.67 -8.30
N SER A 12 -31.88 -24.54 -9.11
CA SER A 12 -30.47 -24.89 -8.95
C SER A 12 -29.50 -23.92 -9.64
N LEU A 13 -29.98 -23.09 -10.55
CA LEU A 13 -29.10 -22.14 -11.29
C LEU A 13 -28.95 -20.79 -10.59
N VAL A 14 -29.80 -20.45 -9.64
CA VAL A 14 -29.75 -19.17 -8.90
C VAL A 14 -28.81 -19.25 -7.71
N VAL A 15 -28.58 -20.43 -7.15
CA VAL A 15 -27.71 -20.60 -5.96
C VAL A 15 -26.22 -20.56 -6.30
N VAL A 16 -25.83 -20.90 -7.53
CA VAL A 16 -24.41 -20.90 -7.93
C VAL A 16 -23.91 -19.49 -8.28
N ALA A 17 -24.79 -18.58 -8.66
CA ALA A 17 -24.40 -17.22 -9.03
C ALA A 17 -24.12 -16.28 -7.83
N THR A 18 -24.57 -16.64 -6.64
CA THR A 18 -24.38 -15.78 -5.43
C THR A 18 -23.10 -16.06 -4.66
N PHE A 19 -22.39 -17.16 -4.95
CA PHE A 19 -21.16 -17.51 -4.24
C PHE A 19 -19.88 -16.93 -4.86
N ALA A 20 -19.95 -16.37 -6.06
CA ALA A 20 -18.77 -15.84 -6.78
C ALA A 20 -18.48 -14.36 -6.52
N LEU A 21 -19.28 -13.66 -5.71
CA LEU A 21 -19.09 -12.23 -5.43
C LEU A 21 -18.50 -11.90 -4.06
N SER A 22 -18.06 -12.88 -3.28
CA SER A 22 -17.66 -12.64 -1.89
C SER A 22 -16.17 -12.80 -1.59
N SER A 23 -15.29 -12.53 -2.55
CA SER A 23 -13.84 -12.57 -2.30
C SER A 23 -13.07 -11.43 -2.98
N ARG A 24 -13.69 -10.28 -3.14
CA ARG A 24 -12.90 -9.05 -3.27
C ARG A 24 -12.76 -8.46 -1.87
N SER A 25 -11.63 -8.75 -1.24
CA SER A 25 -11.16 -7.97 -0.11
C SER A 25 -11.26 -6.52 -0.53
N THR A 26 -12.27 -5.83 -0.04
CA THR A 26 -12.37 -4.37 -0.15
C THR A 26 -11.22 -3.83 0.67
N VAL A 27 -10.10 -3.59 0.00
CA VAL A 27 -8.98 -2.84 0.58
C VAL A 27 -9.58 -1.51 1.01
N SER A 28 -9.71 -1.35 2.32
CA SER A 28 -10.30 -0.15 2.89
C SER A 28 -9.40 1.05 2.57
N SER A 29 -9.77 1.80 1.55
CA SER A 29 -9.17 3.09 1.22
C SER A 29 -9.37 4.14 2.33
N ASN A 30 -10.10 3.78 3.38
CA ASN A 30 -10.49 4.64 4.51
C ASN A 30 -9.64 4.43 5.77
N ASP A 31 -8.56 3.65 5.71
CA ASP A 31 -7.65 3.52 6.85
C ASP A 31 -7.06 4.89 7.20
N PRO A 32 -7.15 5.33 8.47
CA PRO A 32 -6.69 6.66 8.88
C PRO A 32 -5.18 6.86 8.68
N MET A 33 -4.38 5.79 8.78
CA MET A 33 -2.95 5.85 8.54
C MET A 33 -2.65 6.04 7.05
N LEU A 34 -3.36 5.34 6.16
CA LEU A 34 -3.24 5.57 4.70
C LEU A 34 -3.66 6.98 4.31
N LYS A 35 -4.71 7.50 4.96
CA LYS A 35 -5.10 8.90 4.76
C LYS A 35 -3.98 9.85 5.17
N GLN A 36 -3.35 9.63 6.30
CA GLN A 36 -2.24 10.46 6.76
C GLN A 36 -1.03 10.40 5.81
N VAL A 37 -0.69 9.22 5.30
CA VAL A 37 0.36 9.07 4.27
C VAL A 37 0.01 9.86 3.01
N ARG A 38 -1.23 9.75 2.53
CA ARG A 38 -1.71 10.49 1.35
C ARG A 38 -1.64 12.01 1.55
N ASP A 39 -2.07 12.49 2.71
CA ASP A 39 -2.00 13.91 3.07
C ASP A 39 -0.54 14.38 3.12
N ASN A 40 0.37 13.57 3.62
CA ASN A 40 1.81 13.86 3.63
C ASN A 40 2.42 13.84 2.22
N PHE A 41 2.03 12.90 1.38
CA PHE A 41 2.45 12.88 -0.03
C PHE A 41 2.03 14.14 -0.77
N SER A 42 0.82 14.64 -0.51
CA SER A 42 0.33 15.88 -1.12
C SER A 42 1.15 17.12 -0.73
N LYS A 43 1.75 17.12 0.46
CA LYS A 43 2.66 18.20 0.90
C LYS A 43 3.96 18.23 0.10
N ILE A 44 4.45 17.07 -0.34
CA ILE A 44 5.63 16.97 -1.20
C ILE A 44 5.29 17.44 -2.61
N ASN A 45 4.25 16.88 -3.18
CA ASN A 45 3.71 17.23 -4.50
C ASN A 45 2.21 16.85 -4.53
N PRO A 46 1.30 17.76 -4.86
CA PRO A 46 -0.14 17.48 -4.93
C PRO A 46 -0.49 16.28 -5.81
N ARG A 47 0.29 16.00 -6.85
CA ARG A 47 0.08 14.84 -7.74
C ARG A 47 0.26 13.51 -7.04
N TYR A 48 1.07 13.44 -5.99
CA TYR A 48 1.31 12.20 -5.24
C TYR A 48 0.10 11.75 -4.43
N ALA A 49 -0.83 12.65 -4.11
CA ALA A 49 -2.08 12.31 -3.43
C ALA A 49 -3.00 11.39 -4.27
N SER A 50 -2.82 11.36 -5.59
CA SER A 50 -3.59 10.49 -6.49
C SER A 50 -3.05 9.07 -6.61
N ILE A 51 -1.86 8.79 -6.08
CA ILE A 51 -1.28 7.44 -6.08
C ILE A 51 -2.14 6.53 -5.21
N PRO A 52 -2.66 5.42 -5.74
CA PRO A 52 -3.43 4.47 -4.96
C PRO A 52 -2.59 3.86 -3.84
N LEU A 53 -3.09 3.95 -2.59
CA LEU A 53 -2.48 3.36 -1.41
C LEU A 53 -3.34 2.20 -0.91
N ARG A 54 -2.71 1.09 -0.54
CA ARG A 54 -3.34 -0.09 0.04
C ARG A 54 -2.63 -0.52 1.30
N SER A 55 -3.33 -1.19 2.21
CA SER A 55 -2.72 -1.92 3.31
C SER A 55 -2.52 -3.39 2.92
N GLY A 56 -1.45 -4.00 3.43
CA GLY A 56 -1.10 -5.40 3.19
C GLY A 56 -0.12 -5.93 4.23
N ASP A 57 0.36 -7.16 4.03
CA ASP A 57 1.28 -7.84 4.95
C ASP A 57 2.75 -7.45 4.75
N SER A 58 3.05 -6.73 3.68
CA SER A 58 4.38 -6.20 3.36
C SER A 58 4.26 -4.88 2.62
N ALA A 59 5.39 -4.19 2.42
CA ALA A 59 5.42 -2.99 1.59
C ALA A 59 6.02 -3.31 0.22
N TYR A 60 5.39 -2.82 -0.83
CA TYR A 60 5.87 -2.93 -2.20
C TYR A 60 5.14 -1.97 -3.13
N THR A 61 5.77 -1.68 -4.25
CA THR A 61 5.18 -0.91 -5.35
C THR A 61 4.86 -1.83 -6.52
N GLU A 62 3.63 -1.78 -6.98
CA GLU A 62 3.12 -2.60 -8.08
C GLU A 62 3.06 -1.76 -9.36
N ASN A 63 3.77 -2.20 -10.42
CA ASN A 63 3.83 -1.55 -11.74
C ASN A 63 4.20 -0.05 -11.70
N LYS A 64 4.89 0.42 -10.66
CA LYS A 64 5.18 1.84 -10.42
C LYS A 64 3.93 2.74 -10.30
N GLU A 65 2.80 2.17 -9.95
CA GLU A 65 1.51 2.88 -9.92
C GLU A 65 0.80 2.78 -8.59
N VAL A 66 0.87 1.63 -7.92
CA VAL A 66 0.16 1.36 -6.67
C VAL A 66 1.14 1.04 -5.56
N ILE A 67 0.98 1.66 -4.41
CA ILE A 67 1.79 1.41 -3.22
C ILE A 67 0.98 0.61 -2.20
N THR A 68 1.52 -0.53 -1.78
CA THR A 68 1.02 -1.30 -0.64
C THR A 68 1.93 -1.07 0.56
N LEU A 69 1.35 -0.84 1.73
CA LEU A 69 2.07 -0.62 2.98
C LEU A 69 1.59 -1.60 4.04
N CYS A 70 2.51 -2.14 4.82
CA CYS A 70 2.16 -2.85 6.04
C CYS A 70 2.03 -1.83 7.19
N LEU A 71 0.84 -1.67 7.71
CA LEU A 71 0.54 -0.64 8.71
C LEU A 71 0.64 -1.17 10.14
N ILE A 72 0.36 -2.46 10.32
CA ILE A 72 0.27 -3.12 11.63
C ILE A 72 1.51 -3.96 11.87
N ASN A 73 2.16 -3.71 12.99
CA ASN A 73 3.26 -4.57 13.44
C ASN A 73 2.70 -5.96 13.79
N PRO A 74 3.13 -7.04 13.10
CA PRO A 74 2.60 -8.38 13.32
C PRO A 74 2.94 -8.96 14.70
N ASP A 75 3.95 -8.43 15.38
CA ASP A 75 4.36 -8.90 16.71
C ASP A 75 3.55 -8.27 17.82
N THR A 76 3.03 -7.07 17.63
CA THR A 76 2.28 -6.32 18.64
C THR A 76 0.81 -6.13 18.32
N GLY A 77 0.41 -6.30 17.07
CA GLY A 77 -0.95 -6.02 16.59
C GLY A 77 -1.31 -4.53 16.57
N GLN A 78 -0.34 -3.64 16.75
CA GLN A 78 -0.54 -2.19 16.76
C GLN A 78 0.03 -1.54 15.50
N TYR A 79 -0.45 -0.34 15.17
CA TYR A 79 0.16 0.46 14.11
C TYR A 79 1.64 0.70 14.39
N TYR A 80 2.46 0.62 13.34
CA TYR A 80 3.79 1.24 13.39
C TYR A 80 3.64 2.76 13.61
N ASP A 81 4.65 3.39 14.19
CA ASP A 81 4.65 4.83 14.27
C ASP A 81 4.73 5.47 12.88
N ILE A 82 4.15 6.64 12.77
CA ILE A 82 4.05 7.34 11.47
C ILE A 82 5.41 7.61 10.83
N ASN A 83 6.47 7.81 11.62
CA ASN A 83 7.80 8.05 11.07
C ASN A 83 8.35 6.82 10.33
N THR A 84 8.15 5.63 10.92
CA THR A 84 8.49 4.35 10.30
C THR A 84 7.69 4.13 9.02
N ILE A 85 6.37 4.34 9.08
CA ILE A 85 5.51 4.22 7.91
C ILE A 85 5.90 5.22 6.82
N MET A 86 6.21 6.46 7.17
CA MET A 86 6.65 7.47 6.20
C MET A 86 7.99 7.13 5.55
N TYR A 87 8.95 6.58 6.31
CA TYR A 87 10.21 6.11 5.73
C TYR A 87 9.97 5.08 4.62
N VAL A 88 9.17 4.07 4.92
CA VAL A 88 8.82 3.01 3.95
C VAL A 88 7.97 3.56 2.82
N ALA A 89 6.99 4.41 3.10
CA ALA A 89 6.16 5.04 2.07
C ALA A 89 6.97 5.90 1.10
N LEU A 90 7.98 6.62 1.58
CA LEU A 90 8.89 7.40 0.73
C LEU A 90 9.83 6.51 -0.08
N HIS A 91 10.23 5.33 0.45
CA HIS A 91 10.95 4.32 -0.32
C HIS A 91 10.09 3.79 -1.49
N GLU A 92 8.84 3.43 -1.22
CA GLU A 92 7.91 2.97 -2.26
C GLU A 92 7.58 4.09 -3.26
N LEU A 93 7.44 5.32 -2.80
CA LEU A 93 7.26 6.47 -3.69
C LEU A 93 8.48 6.68 -4.60
N ALA A 94 9.70 6.42 -4.11
CA ALA A 94 10.90 6.47 -4.94
C ALA A 94 10.84 5.46 -6.10
N HIS A 95 10.28 4.27 -5.89
CA HIS A 95 10.02 3.31 -6.97
C HIS A 95 9.04 3.86 -8.01
N VAL A 96 7.97 4.54 -7.56
CA VAL A 96 6.97 5.14 -8.47
C VAL A 96 7.60 6.20 -9.36
N ILE A 97 8.43 7.09 -8.79
CA ILE A 97 9.01 8.23 -9.53
C ILE A 97 10.30 7.90 -10.28
N THR A 98 10.90 6.73 -10.05
CA THR A 98 12.06 6.27 -10.82
C THR A 98 11.57 5.71 -12.15
N PRO A 99 12.08 6.24 -13.31
CA PRO A 99 11.61 5.82 -14.63
C PRO A 99 11.71 4.32 -14.87
N PRO A 100 10.82 3.74 -15.70
CA PRO A 100 10.95 2.36 -16.15
C PRO A 100 12.28 2.13 -16.89
N GLY A 101 12.87 0.93 -16.70
CA GLY A 101 14.14 0.56 -17.34
C GLY A 101 15.38 0.94 -16.54
N GLU A 102 15.23 1.74 -15.48
CA GLU A 102 16.31 1.98 -14.52
C GLU A 102 16.45 0.77 -13.57
N GLU A 103 17.68 0.54 -13.10
CA GLU A 103 17.96 -0.52 -12.15
C GLU A 103 17.17 -0.32 -10.86
N GLU A 104 16.53 -1.38 -10.40
CA GLU A 104 15.84 -1.40 -9.11
C GLU A 104 16.85 -1.17 -7.98
N HIS A 105 16.62 -0.17 -7.12
CA HIS A 105 17.59 0.31 -6.13
C HIS A 105 18.94 0.79 -6.68
N GLY A 106 19.00 1.12 -7.98
CA GLY A 106 20.19 1.72 -8.62
C GLY A 106 20.40 3.18 -8.21
N GLU A 107 21.38 3.83 -8.82
CA GLU A 107 21.80 5.20 -8.45
C GLU A 107 20.66 6.22 -8.58
N LYS A 108 19.80 6.08 -9.59
CA LYS A 108 18.66 6.99 -9.76
C LYS A 108 17.59 6.81 -8.69
N PHE A 109 17.29 5.56 -8.32
CA PHE A 109 16.42 5.26 -7.19
C PHE A 109 16.99 5.84 -5.89
N LYS A 110 18.26 5.58 -5.59
CA LYS A 110 18.91 6.08 -4.36
C LYS A 110 18.86 7.59 -4.27
N LYS A 111 19.13 8.28 -5.39
CA LYS A 111 19.02 9.74 -5.46
C LYS A 111 17.58 10.20 -5.19
N ASN A 112 16.60 9.62 -5.86
CA ASN A 112 15.19 9.96 -5.68
C ASN A 112 14.75 9.73 -4.23
N PHE A 113 15.13 8.61 -3.63
CA PHE A 113 14.80 8.29 -2.25
C PHE A 113 15.45 9.28 -1.25
N ALA A 114 16.74 9.59 -1.43
CA ALA A 114 17.42 10.58 -0.61
C ALA A 114 16.78 11.97 -0.71
N ASP A 115 16.39 12.39 -1.91
CA ASP A 115 15.70 13.67 -2.13
C ASP A 115 14.33 13.70 -1.46
N LEU A 116 13.57 12.59 -1.51
CA LEU A 116 12.28 12.45 -0.83
C LEU A 116 12.42 12.50 0.70
N LEU A 117 13.43 11.81 1.26
CA LEU A 117 13.69 11.85 2.71
C LEU A 117 14.06 13.26 3.16
N ARG A 118 14.94 13.94 2.42
CA ARG A 118 15.31 15.33 2.69
C ARG A 118 14.09 16.24 2.65
N LYS A 119 13.29 16.15 1.59
CA LYS A 119 12.06 16.93 1.45
C LYS A 119 11.05 16.64 2.55
N GLY A 120 10.91 15.36 2.91
CA GLY A 120 10.06 14.94 4.04
C GLY A 120 10.51 15.54 5.37
N ALA A 121 11.81 15.62 5.61
CA ALA A 121 12.36 16.25 6.81
C ALA A 121 12.12 17.77 6.81
N GLU A 122 12.32 18.45 5.69
CA GLU A 122 12.03 19.89 5.54
C GLU A 122 10.56 20.22 5.82
N LEU A 123 9.64 19.34 5.40
CA LEU A 123 8.21 19.51 5.57
C LEU A 123 7.69 19.00 6.93
N GLY A 124 8.55 18.42 7.76
CA GLY A 124 8.16 17.89 9.08
C GLY A 124 7.30 16.62 9.01
N ILE A 125 7.26 15.92 7.88
CA ILE A 125 6.52 14.67 7.71
C ILE A 125 7.38 13.42 7.94
N PHE A 126 8.69 13.59 8.04
CA PHE A 126 9.67 12.57 8.37
C PHE A 126 10.74 13.16 9.30
N ASN A 127 11.12 12.42 10.33
CA ASN A 127 12.17 12.82 11.25
C ASN A 127 13.39 11.88 11.11
N PRO A 128 14.49 12.35 10.50
CA PRO A 128 15.69 11.54 10.29
C PRO A 128 16.47 11.20 11.59
N ARG A 129 16.15 11.86 12.70
CA ARG A 129 16.75 11.57 14.01
C ARG A 129 16.04 10.44 14.75
N LYS A 130 14.85 10.07 14.33
CA LYS A 130 14.08 9.00 14.94
C LYS A 130 14.54 7.65 14.36
N PRO A 131 14.91 6.67 15.21
CA PRO A 131 15.39 5.40 14.70
C PRO A 131 14.30 4.68 13.90
N ILE A 132 14.71 4.06 12.80
CA ILE A 132 13.87 3.16 12.02
C ILE A 132 14.15 1.74 12.48
N PRO A 133 13.13 0.90 12.76
CA PRO A 133 13.34 -0.50 13.12
C PRO A 133 14.16 -1.24 12.05
N ALA A 134 15.05 -2.14 12.47
CA ALA A 134 15.84 -2.97 11.54
C ALA A 134 14.97 -3.91 10.70
N THR A 135 13.79 -4.26 11.20
CA THR A 135 12.80 -5.07 10.51
C THR A 135 11.46 -4.37 10.49
N TYR A 136 10.79 -4.47 9.35
CA TYR A 136 9.45 -3.95 9.12
C TYR A 136 8.60 -5.04 8.49
N CYS A 137 7.50 -5.42 9.14
CA CYS A 137 6.62 -6.48 8.67
C CYS A 137 7.36 -7.75 8.22
N LYS A 138 8.32 -8.21 9.02
CA LYS A 138 9.17 -9.39 8.79
C LYS A 138 10.16 -9.25 7.61
N VAL A 139 10.31 -8.06 7.07
CA VAL A 139 11.28 -7.76 6.01
C VAL A 139 12.31 -6.77 6.55
N GLY A 140 13.58 -6.92 6.17
CA GLY A 140 14.62 -5.95 6.52
C GLY A 140 14.35 -4.59 5.87
N THR A 141 14.59 -3.51 6.61
CA THR A 141 14.37 -2.13 6.13
C THR A 141 15.49 -1.61 5.22
N GLY A 142 16.49 -2.45 4.90
CA GLY A 142 17.51 -2.15 3.89
C GLY A 142 18.36 -0.92 4.21
N HIS A 143 19.03 -0.93 5.37
CA HIS A 143 20.05 0.07 5.73
C HIS A 143 21.41 -0.33 5.20
#